data_ab4bea96c438ff38199a9bebdb2e9118
#
_entry.id   ab4bea96c438ff38199a9bebdb2e9118
#
_cell.length_a   1.000
_cell.length_b   1.000
_cell.length_c   1.000
_cell.angle_alpha   90.00
_cell.angle_beta   90.00
_cell.angle_gamma   90.00
#
_symmetry.space_group_name_H-M   'P 1'
#
loop_
_entity.id
_entity.type
_entity.pdbx_description
1 polymer ?
#
loop_
_entity_poly.entity_id
_entity_poly.type
_entity_poly.pdbx_seq_one_letter_code
_entity_poly.pdbx_strand_id
1 'polypeptide(L)'
;MQHPWIEICPGIRRRTHTHGRTMYQQIAELEAGSKMPAHSHPHEQIVHILSGRMKLIVDGRAHDLKTGDSFYLGSNVPHAVETIDATRVLDTFSPPREDYLAADQSASPPVLQD
;
A
#
# COMPACT_ATOMS: atom_id res chain seq x y z
N MET A 1 13.42 3.97 -14.47
CA MET A 1 13.15 2.52 -14.37
C MET A 1 12.02 2.29 -13.40
N GLN A 2 11.04 1.49 -13.79
CA GLN A 2 9.92 1.19 -12.92
C GLN A 2 10.24 0.04 -11.98
N HIS A 3 9.73 0.15 -10.77
CA HIS A 3 9.79 -0.94 -9.80
C HIS A 3 8.80 -2.05 -10.17
N PRO A 4 9.04 -3.29 -9.74
CA PRO A 4 8.12 -4.40 -10.04
C PRO A 4 6.81 -4.29 -9.29
N TRP A 5 5.75 -4.87 -9.85
CA TRP A 5 4.53 -5.15 -9.11
C TRP A 5 4.75 -6.37 -8.23
N ILE A 6 4.40 -6.26 -6.97
CA ILE A 6 4.52 -7.35 -6.01
C ILE A 6 3.17 -7.59 -5.36
N GLU A 7 2.72 -8.85 -5.38
CA GLU A 7 1.50 -9.22 -4.67
C GLU A 7 1.75 -9.23 -3.16
N ILE A 8 0.89 -8.53 -2.42
CA ILE A 8 0.95 -8.49 -0.95
C ILE A 8 0.15 -9.65 -0.36
N CYS A 9 -1.05 -9.85 -0.89
CA CYS A 9 -1.96 -10.93 -0.53
C CYS A 9 -2.92 -11.11 -1.71
N PRO A 10 -3.76 -12.17 -1.72
CA PRO A 10 -4.63 -12.42 -2.86
C PRO A 10 -5.47 -11.20 -3.25
N GLY A 11 -5.35 -10.78 -4.50
CA GLY A 11 -6.09 -9.65 -5.06
C GLY A 11 -5.52 -8.28 -4.77
N ILE A 12 -4.41 -8.18 -4.05
CA ILE A 12 -3.80 -6.89 -3.68
C ILE A 12 -2.33 -6.91 -4.06
N ARG A 13 -1.95 -5.96 -4.91
CA ARG A 13 -0.56 -5.79 -5.33
C ARG A 13 -0.12 -4.34 -5.17
N ARG A 14 1.17 -4.14 -5.05
CA ARG A 14 1.77 -2.83 -4.89
C ARG A 14 2.97 -2.65 -5.83
N ARG A 15 3.30 -1.42 -6.12
CA ARG A 15 4.52 -1.03 -6.82
C ARG A 15 5.08 0.22 -6.14
N THR A 16 6.36 0.21 -5.79
CA THR A 16 7.05 1.41 -5.31
C THR A 16 6.97 2.48 -6.41
N HIS A 17 6.50 3.66 -6.03
CA HIS A 17 6.35 4.79 -6.95
C HIS A 17 7.59 5.67 -6.94
N THR A 18 7.93 6.17 -5.75
CA THR A 18 9.13 6.96 -5.54
C THR A 18 9.48 6.96 -4.06
N HIS A 19 10.70 7.30 -3.72
CA HIS A 19 11.09 7.46 -2.32
C HIS A 19 12.29 8.38 -2.19
N GLY A 20 12.43 8.96 -1.04
CA GLY A 20 13.59 9.74 -0.63
C GLY A 20 14.19 9.16 0.63
N ARG A 21 14.87 10.02 1.39
CA ARG A 21 15.54 9.60 2.62
C ARG A 21 14.56 9.34 3.77
N THR A 22 13.47 10.11 3.85
CA THR A 22 12.52 10.06 4.96
C THR A 22 11.10 9.73 4.55
N MET A 23 10.84 9.61 3.26
CA MET A 23 9.50 9.41 2.71
C MET A 23 9.51 8.36 1.62
N TYR A 24 8.37 7.68 1.46
CA TYR A 24 8.20 6.62 0.48
C TYR A 24 6.77 6.66 -0.03
N GLN A 25 6.58 6.45 -1.33
CA GLN A 25 5.25 6.32 -1.94
C GLN A 25 5.15 5.04 -2.75
N GLN A 26 3.98 4.43 -2.70
CA GLN A 26 3.63 3.30 -3.55
C GLN A 26 2.24 3.48 -4.13
N ILE A 27 2.01 2.83 -5.27
CA ILE A 27 0.67 2.61 -5.80
C ILE A 27 0.26 1.20 -5.42
N ALA A 28 -0.94 1.04 -4.86
CA ALA A 28 -1.54 -0.26 -4.61
C ALA A 28 -2.77 -0.42 -5.50
N GLU A 29 -2.96 -1.64 -6.00
CA GLU A 29 -4.13 -2.01 -6.77
C GLU A 29 -4.82 -3.16 -6.04
N LEU A 30 -6.11 -2.97 -5.75
CA LEU A 30 -6.91 -3.89 -4.97
C LEU A 30 -8.11 -4.33 -5.80
N GLU A 31 -8.25 -5.63 -6.01
CA GLU A 31 -9.42 -6.17 -6.70
C GLU A 31 -10.66 -6.07 -5.82
N ALA A 32 -11.82 -5.89 -6.45
CA ALA A 32 -13.10 -5.92 -5.73
C ALA A 32 -13.21 -7.22 -4.93
N GLY A 33 -13.63 -7.11 -3.67
CA GLY A 33 -13.79 -8.25 -2.77
C GLY A 33 -12.50 -8.70 -2.09
N SER A 34 -11.35 -8.14 -2.44
CA SER A 34 -10.10 -8.50 -1.77
C SER A 34 -10.07 -7.96 -0.34
N LYS A 35 -9.31 -8.64 0.52
CA LYS A 35 -9.19 -8.27 1.93
C LYS A 35 -7.74 -8.34 2.36
N MET A 36 -7.32 -7.33 3.11
CA MET A 36 -6.04 -7.36 3.78
C MET A 36 -6.29 -7.56 5.27
N PRO A 37 -5.74 -8.63 5.87
CA PRO A 37 -5.90 -8.87 7.31
C PRO A 37 -5.32 -7.73 8.15
N ALA A 38 -5.81 -7.62 9.38
CA ALA A 38 -5.30 -6.62 10.30
C ALA A 38 -3.79 -6.79 10.51
N HIS A 39 -3.07 -5.70 10.41
CA HIS A 39 -1.63 -5.64 10.60
C HIS A 39 -1.25 -4.25 11.10
N SER A 40 -0.02 -4.10 11.54
CA SER A 40 0.54 -2.81 11.94
C SER A 40 2.01 -2.74 11.54
N HIS A 41 2.52 -1.53 11.50
CA HIS A 41 3.93 -1.26 11.19
C HIS A 41 4.35 0.06 11.85
N PRO A 42 5.64 0.25 12.11
CA PRO A 42 6.11 1.47 12.79
C PRO A 42 6.01 2.73 11.93
N HIS A 43 5.81 2.59 10.63
CA HIS A 43 5.70 3.72 9.71
C HIS A 43 4.39 4.46 9.90
N GLU A 44 4.42 5.79 9.85
CA GLU A 44 3.22 6.57 9.59
C GLU A 44 2.81 6.36 8.14
N GLN A 45 1.51 6.46 7.87
CA GLN A 45 0.98 6.25 6.53
C GLN A 45 -0.16 7.21 6.24
N ILE A 46 -0.18 7.74 5.02
CA ILE A 46 -1.35 8.41 4.48
C ILE A 46 -1.88 7.54 3.36
N VAL A 47 -3.14 7.15 3.46
CA VAL A 47 -3.88 6.41 2.44
C VAL A 47 -4.65 7.44 1.61
N HIS A 48 -4.43 7.47 0.31
CA HIS A 48 -5.19 8.35 -0.60
C HIS A 48 -5.83 7.53 -1.71
N ILE A 49 -7.14 7.59 -1.84
CA ILE A 49 -7.88 6.82 -2.84
C ILE A 49 -7.83 7.54 -4.18
N LEU A 50 -7.10 6.99 -5.12
CA LEU A 50 -7.03 7.53 -6.48
C LEU A 50 -8.30 7.20 -7.25
N SER A 51 -8.82 5.99 -7.08
CA SER A 51 -10.08 5.56 -7.70
C SER A 51 -10.63 4.36 -6.95
N GLY A 52 -11.94 4.25 -6.90
CA GLY A 52 -12.62 3.10 -6.31
C GLY A 52 -13.23 3.38 -4.95
N ARG A 53 -13.43 2.31 -4.19
CA ARG A 53 -14.06 2.37 -2.86
C ARG A 53 -13.62 1.20 -2.02
N MET A 54 -13.21 1.47 -0.79
CA MET A 54 -12.83 0.43 0.16
C MET A 54 -13.21 0.84 1.58
N LYS A 55 -13.25 -0.15 2.47
CA LYS A 55 -13.36 0.10 3.91
C LYS A 55 -11.98 -0.07 4.51
N LEU A 56 -11.54 0.95 5.23
CA LEU A 56 -10.33 0.89 6.04
C LEU A 56 -10.78 0.70 7.50
N ILE A 57 -10.38 -0.41 8.09
CA ILE A 57 -10.78 -0.76 9.45
C ILE A 57 -9.59 -0.43 10.36
N VAL A 58 -9.79 0.55 11.23
CA VAL A 58 -8.74 1.08 12.10
C VAL A 58 -9.16 0.88 13.54
N ASP A 59 -8.40 0.10 14.29
CA ASP A 59 -8.74 -0.25 15.68
C ASP A 59 -10.17 -0.79 15.78
N GLY A 60 -10.58 -1.62 14.81
CA GLY A 60 -11.91 -2.20 14.79
C GLY A 60 -13.02 -1.30 14.25
N ARG A 61 -12.73 -0.04 13.89
CA ARG A 61 -13.71 0.88 13.32
C ARG A 61 -13.58 0.95 11.81
N ALA A 62 -14.68 0.72 11.11
CA ALA A 62 -14.70 0.79 9.64
C ALA A 62 -14.88 2.24 9.18
N HIS A 63 -14.02 2.65 8.24
CA HIS A 63 -14.09 3.94 7.56
C HIS A 63 -14.30 3.69 6.08
N ASP A 64 -15.37 4.24 5.52
CA ASP A 64 -15.71 4.10 4.11
C ASP A 64 -14.95 5.17 3.32
N LEU A 65 -14.00 4.73 2.51
CA LEU A 65 -13.16 5.62 1.71
C LEU A 65 -13.45 5.44 0.23
N LYS A 66 -13.61 6.55 -0.48
CA LYS A 66 -13.86 6.56 -1.91
C LYS A 66 -12.92 7.53 -2.60
N THR A 67 -12.98 7.55 -3.92
CA THR A 67 -12.13 8.39 -4.76
C THR A 67 -11.98 9.81 -4.20
N GLY A 68 -10.75 10.24 -4.01
CA GLY A 68 -10.40 11.55 -3.48
C GLY A 68 -10.23 11.63 -1.97
N ASP A 69 -10.65 10.59 -1.23
CA ASP A 69 -10.51 10.58 0.22
C ASP A 69 -9.08 10.25 0.65
N SER A 70 -8.66 10.84 1.75
CA SER A 70 -7.38 10.54 2.39
C SER A 70 -7.61 10.18 3.85
N PHE A 71 -6.76 9.32 4.39
CA PHE A 71 -6.84 8.90 5.79
C PHE A 71 -5.43 8.75 6.37
N TYR A 72 -5.21 9.32 7.55
CA TYR A 72 -3.94 9.22 8.25
C TYR A 72 -3.93 8.01 9.19
N LEU A 73 -2.89 7.20 9.09
CA LEU A 73 -2.64 6.07 9.99
C LEU A 73 -1.38 6.35 10.80
N GLY A 74 -1.53 6.40 12.11
CA GLY A 74 -0.40 6.59 13.00
C GLY A 74 0.49 5.34 13.08
N SER A 75 1.69 5.55 13.61
CA SER A 75 2.66 4.48 13.85
C SER A 75 2.05 3.38 14.72
N ASN A 76 2.21 2.12 14.30
CA ASN A 76 1.78 0.91 15.02
C ASN A 76 0.27 0.79 15.25
N VAL A 77 -0.55 1.57 14.58
CA VAL A 77 -2.00 1.46 14.69
C VAL A 77 -2.48 0.28 13.83
N PRO A 78 -3.18 -0.71 14.43
CA PRO A 78 -3.68 -1.86 13.66
C PRO A 78 -4.73 -1.41 12.64
N HIS A 79 -4.60 -1.93 11.41
CA HIS A 79 -5.54 -1.62 10.35
C HIS A 79 -5.71 -2.79 9.39
N ALA A 80 -6.88 -2.86 8.78
CA ALA A 80 -7.26 -3.87 7.80
C ALA A 80 -8.00 -3.20 6.65
N VAL A 81 -8.15 -3.90 5.54
CA VAL A 81 -8.86 -3.38 4.36
C VAL A 81 -9.87 -4.40 3.87
N GLU A 82 -11.05 -3.91 3.50
CA GLU A 82 -12.06 -4.64 2.73
C GLU A 82 -12.39 -3.84 1.48
N THR A 83 -12.07 -4.39 0.33
CA THR A 83 -12.24 -3.69 -0.95
C THR A 83 -13.64 -3.89 -1.50
N ILE A 84 -14.35 -2.81 -1.74
CA ILE A 84 -15.73 -2.83 -2.25
C ILE A 84 -15.69 -2.90 -3.78
N ASP A 85 -15.15 -1.86 -4.41
CA ASP A 85 -14.93 -1.82 -5.85
C ASP A 85 -13.43 -1.93 -6.12
N ALA A 86 -13.05 -2.27 -7.34
CA ALA A 86 -11.64 -2.24 -7.72
C ALA A 86 -11.06 -0.86 -7.36
N THR A 87 -10.00 -0.84 -6.58
CA THR A 87 -9.50 0.38 -5.97
C THR A 87 -8.03 0.57 -6.29
N ARG A 88 -7.66 1.82 -6.52
CA ARG A 88 -6.28 2.24 -6.72
C ARG A 88 -5.93 3.25 -5.64
N VAL A 89 -4.84 3.01 -4.94
CA VAL A 89 -4.45 3.77 -3.74
C VAL A 89 -3.04 4.31 -3.93
N LEU A 90 -2.86 5.57 -3.53
CA LEU A 90 -1.53 6.13 -3.32
C LEU A 90 -1.26 6.09 -1.82
N ASP A 91 -0.31 5.25 -1.41
CA ASP A 91 0.15 5.19 -0.02
C ASP A 91 1.43 5.97 0.15
N THR A 92 1.48 6.82 1.16
CA THR A 92 2.67 7.55 1.55
C THR A 92 3.10 7.09 2.94
N PHE A 93 4.36 6.69 3.08
CA PHE A 93 4.92 6.20 4.34
C PHE A 93 6.10 7.06 4.77
N SER A 94 6.28 7.18 6.07
CA SER A 94 7.49 7.75 6.68
C SER A 94 7.81 7.00 7.97
N PRO A 95 9.03 6.49 8.15
CA PRO A 95 10.15 6.45 7.20
C PRO A 95 9.84 5.55 6.01
N PRO A 96 10.77 5.45 5.04
CA PRO A 96 10.59 4.56 3.90
C PRO A 96 10.37 3.10 4.30
N ARG A 97 9.59 2.38 3.50
CA ARG A 97 9.35 0.95 3.67
C ARG A 97 10.57 0.17 3.19
N GLU A 98 11.54 -0.02 4.08
CA GLU A 98 12.77 -0.74 3.74
C GLU A 98 12.50 -2.19 3.37
N ASP A 99 11.50 -2.81 4.01
CA ASP A 99 11.05 -4.17 3.70
C ASP A 99 10.55 -4.26 2.25
N TYR A 100 9.78 -3.28 1.80
CA TYR A 100 9.27 -3.24 0.43
C TYR A 100 10.38 -2.96 -0.59
N LEU A 101 11.31 -2.06 -0.25
CA LEU A 101 12.45 -1.78 -1.13
C LEU A 101 13.35 -3.01 -1.28
N ALA A 102 13.57 -3.76 -0.21
CA ALA A 102 14.32 -5.02 -0.25
C ALA A 102 13.58 -6.06 -1.09
N ALA A 103 12.27 -6.17 -0.95
CA ALA A 103 11.44 -7.07 -1.75
C ALA A 103 11.48 -6.70 -3.23
N ASP A 104 11.50 -5.41 -3.55
CA ASP A 104 11.62 -4.95 -4.93
C ASP A 104 12.92 -5.44 -5.57
N GLN A 105 14.02 -5.39 -4.85
CA GLN A 105 15.31 -5.89 -5.37
C GLN A 105 15.27 -7.38 -5.61
N SER A 106 14.68 -8.14 -4.70
CA SER A 106 14.58 -9.60 -4.82
C SER A 106 13.66 -10.03 -5.94
N ALA A 107 12.61 -9.25 -6.21
CA ALA A 107 11.62 -9.56 -7.25
C ALA A 107 12.07 -9.13 -8.65
N SER A 108 12.99 -8.18 -8.73
CA SER A 108 13.49 -7.69 -10.02
C SER A 108 14.32 -8.77 -10.70
N PRO A 109 14.13 -8.99 -12.01
CA PRO A 109 14.99 -9.92 -12.72
C PRO A 109 16.44 -9.45 -12.67
N PRO A 110 17.40 -10.40 -12.64
CA PRO A 110 18.80 -10.01 -12.64
C PRO A 110 19.14 -9.18 -13.89
N VAL A 111 19.97 -8.18 -13.68
CA VAL A 111 20.47 -7.38 -14.80
C VAL A 111 21.43 -8.25 -15.60
N LEU A 112 21.13 -8.41 -16.88
CA LEU A 112 22.01 -9.15 -17.76
C LEU A 112 23.24 -8.33 -18.06
N GLN A 113 24.37 -8.92 -17.77
CA GLN A 113 25.67 -8.31 -18.09
C GLN A 113 26.13 -8.81 -19.44
N ASP A 114 26.15 -7.94 -20.38
CA ASP A 114 26.59 -8.27 -21.73
C ASP A 114 28.07 -8.05 -21.91
#